data_34f6fed77d553c36488eadee4a6ed34f
#
_entry.id   34f6fed77d553c36488eadee4a6ed34f
#
_cell.length_a   1.000
_cell.length_b   1.000
_cell.length_c   1.000
_cell.angle_alpha   90.00
_cell.angle_beta   90.00
_cell.angle_gamma   90.00
#
_symmetry.space_group_name_H-M   'P 1'
#
loop_
_entity.id
_entity.type
_entity.pdbx_description
1 polymer ?
#
loop_
_entity_poly.entity_id
_entity_poly.type
_entity_poly.pdbx_seq_one_letter_code
_entity_poly.pdbx_strand_id
1 'polypeptide(L)'
;YTSVFKEYLYSILSRNTPIEYFIEGGRSRTGRLLPPKTGMLAMTVHGHLRGRAKPIVFLPTYIGYERLMEGSTYVGEMQGKPKEAESIFGIVKTLRKIERIFGKVHVNFGEPVFLDDILKQHNADKIQIEKNDAPIPAEVSNVVSSSANVILENINRAVVINPVSLLSLILLATPKHTLDEEICAKQLDIYRDLATQQPYDERTQVTSLSGKEIIAYGLKLKLIKRVQHVLGDIIAIEDNQAVLLTYFRNNILHAFVLPSLV
;
A
#
# COMPACT_ATOMS: atom_id res chain seq x y z
N TYR A 1 15.92 4.65 -26.03
CA TYR A 1 15.59 3.72 -24.94
C TYR A 1 14.10 3.41 -24.89
N THR A 2 13.23 4.42 -24.87
CA THR A 2 11.76 4.26 -24.77
C THR A 2 11.18 3.39 -25.89
N SER A 3 11.59 3.58 -27.15
CA SER A 3 11.09 2.79 -28.29
C SER A 3 11.49 1.31 -28.17
N VAL A 4 12.72 1.02 -27.76
CA VAL A 4 13.19 -0.35 -27.53
C VAL A 4 12.40 -1.01 -26.39
N PHE A 5 12.15 -0.27 -25.32
CA PHE A 5 11.39 -0.77 -24.18
C PHE A 5 9.92 -1.05 -24.53
N LYS A 6 9.28 -0.20 -25.35
CA LYS A 6 7.93 -0.45 -25.85
C LYS A 6 7.85 -1.74 -26.67
N GLU A 7 8.83 -1.98 -27.58
CA GLU A 7 8.87 -3.22 -28.39
C GLU A 7 9.11 -4.45 -27.51
N TYR A 8 9.99 -4.35 -26.51
CA TYR A 8 10.22 -5.41 -25.56
C TYR A 8 8.96 -5.77 -24.78
N LEU A 9 8.26 -4.77 -24.21
CA LEU A 9 7.00 -4.95 -23.50
C LEU A 9 5.93 -5.59 -24.39
N TYR A 10 5.79 -5.11 -25.63
CA TYR A 10 4.89 -5.69 -26.62
C TYR A 10 5.22 -7.17 -26.93
N SER A 11 6.50 -7.50 -27.07
CA SER A 11 6.93 -8.90 -27.27
C SER A 11 6.56 -9.78 -26.08
N ILE A 12 6.66 -9.30 -24.84
CA ILE A 12 6.25 -10.02 -23.63
C ILE A 12 4.73 -10.23 -23.60
N LEU A 13 3.96 -9.16 -23.86
CA LEU A 13 2.49 -9.21 -23.92
C LEU A 13 1.99 -10.19 -24.98
N SER A 14 2.61 -10.20 -26.18
CA SER A 14 2.23 -11.10 -27.26
C SER A 14 2.50 -12.58 -26.94
N ARG A 15 3.39 -12.87 -25.99
CA ARG A 15 3.67 -14.22 -25.45
C ARG A 15 2.78 -14.59 -24.27
N ASN A 16 1.85 -13.72 -23.88
CA ASN A 16 0.96 -13.86 -22.72
C ASN A 16 1.75 -14.08 -21.40
N THR A 17 2.89 -13.45 -21.24
CA THR A 17 3.68 -13.49 -20.01
C THR A 17 3.09 -12.51 -19.01
N PRO A 18 2.84 -12.92 -17.75
CA PRO A 18 2.40 -11.98 -16.71
C PRO A 18 3.48 -10.93 -16.45
N ILE A 19 3.03 -9.70 -16.20
CA ILE A 19 3.91 -8.56 -15.94
C ILE A 19 3.48 -7.92 -14.62
N GLU A 20 4.45 -7.65 -13.76
CA GLU A 20 4.24 -6.92 -12.51
C GLU A 20 4.92 -5.55 -12.60
N TYR A 21 4.25 -4.51 -12.15
CA TYR A 21 4.83 -3.18 -11.96
C TYR A 21 4.07 -2.38 -10.91
N PHE A 22 4.78 -1.45 -10.28
CA PHE A 22 4.21 -0.56 -9.28
C PHE A 22 3.62 0.68 -9.95
N ILE A 23 2.29 0.81 -9.91
CA ILE A 23 1.58 1.92 -10.58
C ILE A 23 1.95 3.30 -10.00
N GLU A 24 2.38 3.36 -8.76
CA GLU A 24 2.85 4.58 -8.11
C GLU A 24 4.23 5.02 -8.61
N GLY A 25 4.99 4.13 -9.27
CA GLY A 25 6.33 4.40 -9.79
C GLY A 25 7.37 4.78 -8.72
N GLY A 26 7.06 4.59 -7.46
CA GLY A 26 7.93 4.87 -6.33
C GLY A 26 7.33 4.42 -5.01
N ARG A 27 8.12 4.54 -3.93
CA ARG A 27 7.67 4.19 -2.57
C ARG A 27 6.98 5.38 -1.93
N SER A 28 5.79 5.18 -1.36
CA SER A 28 5.16 6.17 -0.49
C SER A 28 5.98 6.32 0.78
N ARG A 29 6.35 7.56 1.11
CA ARG A 29 7.06 7.88 2.37
C ARG A 29 6.10 8.17 3.52
N THR A 30 4.87 8.48 3.19
CA THR A 30 3.85 8.87 4.17
C THR A 30 2.87 7.76 4.50
N GLY A 31 2.92 6.63 3.79
CA GLY A 31 1.92 5.57 3.86
C GLY A 31 0.61 5.89 3.13
N ARG A 32 0.51 7.04 2.47
CA ARG A 32 -0.62 7.37 1.59
C ARG A 32 -0.34 6.89 0.19
N LEU A 33 -1.39 6.50 -0.51
CA LEU A 33 -1.31 6.16 -1.93
C LEU A 33 -0.83 7.37 -2.73
N LEU A 34 0.14 7.16 -3.63
CA LEU A 34 0.68 8.21 -4.49
C LEU A 34 -0.15 8.32 -5.78
N PRO A 35 -0.14 9.50 -6.44
CA PRO A 35 -0.70 9.61 -7.78
C PRO A 35 -0.06 8.62 -8.75
N PRO A 36 -0.83 8.06 -9.70
CA PRO A 36 -0.33 7.03 -10.60
C PRO A 36 0.73 7.57 -11.58
N LYS A 37 1.76 6.77 -11.84
CA LYS A 37 2.70 6.95 -12.94
C LYS A 37 2.26 6.09 -14.10
N THR A 38 1.52 6.67 -15.01
CA THR A 38 0.80 5.95 -16.05
C THR A 38 1.66 5.44 -17.22
N GLY A 39 2.98 5.68 -17.22
CA GLY A 39 3.86 5.30 -18.32
C GLY A 39 3.81 3.81 -18.70
N MET A 40 3.96 2.91 -17.72
CA MET A 40 3.87 1.46 -17.94
C MET A 40 2.47 1.04 -18.38
N LEU A 41 1.44 1.60 -17.74
CA LEU A 41 0.05 1.34 -18.08
C LEU A 41 -0.27 1.78 -19.51
N ALA A 42 0.18 2.98 -19.91
CA ALA A 42 0.01 3.48 -21.28
C ALA A 42 0.70 2.56 -22.31
N MET A 43 1.91 2.09 -22.02
CA MET A 43 2.61 1.14 -22.90
C MET A 43 1.88 -0.20 -22.97
N THR A 44 1.26 -0.66 -21.88
CA THR A 44 0.48 -1.90 -21.84
C THR A 44 -0.80 -1.78 -22.68
N VAL A 45 -1.56 -0.68 -22.50
CA VAL A 45 -2.76 -0.39 -23.31
C VAL A 45 -2.41 -0.26 -24.79
N HIS A 46 -1.35 0.48 -25.10
CA HIS A 46 -0.87 0.64 -26.47
C HIS A 46 -0.45 -0.69 -27.10
N GLY A 47 0.26 -1.54 -26.34
CA GLY A 47 0.64 -2.89 -26.79
C GLY A 47 -0.57 -3.78 -27.07
N HIS A 48 -1.62 -3.70 -26.27
CA HIS A 48 -2.87 -4.42 -26.49
C HIS A 48 -3.57 -3.98 -27.79
N LEU A 49 -3.67 -2.68 -28.05
CA LEU A 49 -4.31 -2.12 -29.24
C LEU A 49 -3.55 -2.41 -30.55
N ARG A 50 -2.33 -2.93 -30.48
CA ARG A 50 -1.61 -3.48 -31.67
C ARG A 50 -2.14 -4.83 -32.16
N GLY A 51 -3.13 -5.42 -31.47
CA GLY A 51 -3.91 -6.54 -31.98
C GLY A 51 -3.29 -7.92 -31.90
N ARG A 52 -2.23 -8.13 -31.11
CA ARG A 52 -1.58 -9.46 -30.92
C ARG A 52 -1.69 -10.02 -29.51
N ALA A 53 -2.09 -9.22 -28.55
CA ALA A 53 -2.23 -9.66 -27.15
C ALA A 53 -3.60 -10.28 -26.90
N LYS A 54 -3.66 -11.27 -26.03
CA LYS A 54 -4.92 -11.76 -25.46
C LYS A 54 -5.56 -10.65 -24.60
N PRO A 55 -6.86 -10.79 -24.24
CA PRO A 55 -7.49 -9.88 -23.30
C PRO A 55 -6.62 -9.66 -22.06
N ILE A 56 -6.45 -8.40 -21.68
CA ILE A 56 -5.62 -8.02 -20.52
C ILE A 56 -6.51 -7.80 -19.32
N VAL A 57 -6.11 -8.41 -18.20
CA VAL A 57 -6.70 -8.20 -16.90
C VAL A 57 -5.64 -7.62 -15.97
N PHE A 58 -5.91 -6.45 -15.40
CA PHE A 58 -5.08 -5.92 -14.31
C PHE A 58 -5.59 -6.51 -12.99
N LEU A 59 -4.66 -6.99 -12.18
CA LEU A 59 -4.94 -7.49 -10.83
C LEU A 59 -4.37 -6.50 -9.81
N PRO A 60 -5.18 -5.56 -9.28
CA PRO A 60 -4.76 -4.65 -8.25
C PRO A 60 -4.31 -5.43 -7.01
N THR A 61 -3.10 -5.14 -6.52
CA THR A 61 -2.53 -5.89 -5.40
C THR A 61 -2.09 -4.93 -4.31
N TYR A 62 -2.70 -5.07 -3.14
CA TYR A 62 -2.27 -4.37 -1.93
C TYR A 62 -1.15 -5.15 -1.25
N ILE A 63 -0.06 -4.47 -0.90
CA ILE A 63 1.04 -5.03 -0.13
C ILE A 63 1.24 -4.16 1.11
N GLY A 64 0.88 -4.70 2.27
CA GLY A 64 1.00 -4.05 3.57
C GLY A 64 2.11 -4.65 4.42
N TYR A 65 2.88 -3.80 5.07
CA TYR A 65 3.96 -4.20 5.97
C TYR A 65 3.61 -3.82 7.41
N GLU A 66 4.00 -4.63 8.37
CA GLU A 66 3.91 -4.31 9.80
C GLU A 66 5.21 -3.72 10.34
N ARG A 67 6.29 -3.82 9.57
CA ARG A 67 7.58 -3.20 9.86
C ARG A 67 8.31 -2.82 8.58
N LEU A 68 8.86 -1.62 8.55
CA LEU A 68 9.70 -1.18 7.44
C LEU A 68 11.16 -1.55 7.75
N MET A 69 11.81 -2.29 6.86
CA MET A 69 13.21 -2.69 7.01
C MET A 69 14.16 -1.48 7.06
N GLU A 70 13.81 -0.42 6.36
CA GLU A 70 14.56 0.84 6.21
C GLU A 70 14.11 1.93 7.20
N GLY A 71 13.40 1.57 8.29
CA GLY A 71 12.78 2.55 9.21
C GLY A 71 13.74 3.61 9.77
N SER A 72 14.99 3.28 10.02
CA SER A 72 16.01 4.24 10.48
C SER A 72 16.46 5.20 9.37
N THR A 73 16.61 4.71 8.13
CA THR A 73 16.92 5.50 6.94
C THR A 73 15.74 6.40 6.57
N TYR A 74 14.52 5.88 6.71
CA TYR A 74 13.28 6.59 6.44
C TYR A 74 13.07 7.81 7.35
N VAL A 75 13.30 7.63 8.66
CA VAL A 75 13.25 8.73 9.63
C VAL A 75 14.36 9.76 9.33
N GLY A 76 15.54 9.31 8.94
CA GLY A 76 16.65 10.21 8.54
C GLY A 76 16.34 11.05 7.30
N GLU A 77 15.75 10.43 6.25
CA GLU A 77 15.35 11.14 5.04
C GLU A 77 14.22 12.16 5.29
N MET A 78 13.24 11.84 6.14
CA MET A 78 12.19 12.78 6.54
C MET A 78 12.72 13.96 7.36
N GLN A 79 13.86 13.78 8.04
CA GLN A 79 14.59 14.85 8.76
C GLN A 79 15.56 15.62 7.85
N GLY A 80 15.53 15.38 6.52
CA GLY A 80 16.34 16.13 5.56
C GLY A 80 17.78 15.63 5.37
N LYS A 81 18.11 14.41 5.84
CA LYS A 81 19.43 13.80 5.58
C LYS A 81 19.53 13.36 4.11
N PRO A 82 20.66 13.58 3.43
CA PRO A 82 20.86 13.14 2.05
C PRO A 82 20.80 11.60 1.96
N LYS A 83 20.33 11.09 0.82
CA LYS A 83 20.33 9.66 0.51
C LYS A 83 21.75 9.11 0.54
N GLU A 84 22.03 8.16 1.43
CA GLU A 84 23.23 7.34 1.33
C GLU A 84 23.10 6.39 0.13
N ALA A 85 24.18 6.30 -0.69
CA ALA A 85 24.25 5.36 -1.80
C ALA A 85 24.16 3.92 -1.26
N GLU A 86 23.27 3.11 -1.83
CA GLU A 86 23.11 1.70 -1.48
C GLU A 86 24.42 0.94 -1.79
N SER A 87 25.16 0.58 -0.75
CA SER A 87 26.34 -0.26 -0.87
C SER A 87 25.98 -1.73 -0.66
N ILE A 88 26.41 -2.60 -1.57
CA ILE A 88 26.27 -4.06 -1.48
C ILE A 88 26.86 -4.61 -0.16
N PHE A 89 27.92 -3.97 0.36
CA PHE A 89 28.49 -4.29 1.69
C PHE A 89 27.56 -3.97 2.85
N GLY A 90 26.64 -2.98 2.71
CA GLY A 90 25.61 -2.67 3.69
C GLY A 90 24.59 -3.80 3.86
N ILE A 91 24.25 -4.51 2.80
CA ILE A 91 23.31 -5.63 2.79
C ILE A 91 23.85 -6.81 3.60
N VAL A 92 25.11 -7.17 3.41
CA VAL A 92 25.76 -8.29 4.15
C VAL A 92 25.89 -7.98 5.65
N LYS A 93 26.16 -6.71 6.02
CA LYS A 93 26.23 -6.26 7.41
C LYS A 93 24.84 -6.24 8.08
N THR A 94 23.80 -5.97 7.32
CA THR A 94 22.42 -6.01 7.77
C THR A 94 21.93 -7.45 7.96
N LEU A 95 22.33 -8.40 7.13
CA LEU A 95 22.02 -9.82 7.28
C LEU A 95 22.59 -10.43 8.57
N ARG A 96 23.74 -9.97 9.06
CA ARG A 96 24.33 -10.42 10.34
C ARG A 96 23.66 -9.80 11.59
N LYS A 97 22.80 -8.78 11.43
CA LYS A 97 22.01 -8.18 12.51
C LYS A 97 20.56 -8.69 12.58
N ILE A 98 20.26 -9.81 11.95
CA ILE A 98 18.92 -10.41 11.90
C ILE A 98 18.59 -11.17 13.21
N GLU A 99 18.68 -10.50 14.34
CA GLU A 99 17.87 -10.79 15.53
C GLU A 99 16.59 -9.92 15.57
N ARG A 100 16.28 -9.24 14.46
CA ARG A 100 15.11 -8.36 14.39
C ARG A 100 13.87 -9.19 14.16
N ILE A 101 12.91 -9.08 15.07
CA ILE A 101 11.56 -9.59 14.86
C ILE A 101 10.95 -8.78 13.71
N PHE A 102 10.81 -9.41 12.56
CA PHE A 102 10.08 -8.84 11.43
C PHE A 102 8.59 -9.07 11.68
N GLY A 103 7.76 -8.03 11.43
CA GLY A 103 6.32 -8.18 11.36
C GLY A 103 5.91 -8.98 10.13
N LYS A 104 4.61 -9.18 9.95
CA LYS A 104 4.04 -9.85 8.78
C LYS A 104 4.05 -8.93 7.57
N VAL A 105 4.04 -9.55 6.39
CA VAL A 105 3.70 -8.91 5.12
C VAL A 105 2.33 -9.43 4.71
N HIS A 106 1.42 -8.52 4.42
CA HIS A 106 0.07 -8.83 3.99
C HIS A 106 -0.04 -8.55 2.50
N VAL A 107 -0.49 -9.54 1.74
CA VAL A 107 -0.79 -9.41 0.31
C VAL A 107 -2.28 -9.68 0.14
N ASN A 108 -3.00 -8.72 -0.42
CA ASN A 108 -4.42 -8.85 -0.70
C ASN A 108 -4.73 -8.39 -2.12
N PHE A 109 -5.65 -9.07 -2.78
CA PHE A 109 -6.00 -8.82 -4.17
C PHE A 109 -7.31 -8.03 -4.25
N GLY A 110 -7.25 -6.91 -4.96
CA GLY A 110 -8.42 -6.10 -5.29
C GLY A 110 -9.26 -6.69 -6.42
N GLU A 111 -10.34 -6.00 -6.75
CA GLU A 111 -11.21 -6.37 -7.86
C GLU A 111 -10.43 -6.33 -9.17
N PRO A 112 -10.42 -7.42 -9.97
CA PRO A 112 -9.78 -7.44 -11.28
C PRO A 112 -10.37 -6.38 -12.21
N VAL A 113 -9.51 -5.74 -13.00
CA VAL A 113 -9.90 -4.71 -13.95
C VAL A 113 -9.67 -5.23 -15.38
N PHE A 114 -10.73 -5.43 -16.12
CA PHE A 114 -10.69 -5.91 -17.51
C PHE A 114 -10.49 -4.73 -18.45
N LEU A 115 -9.37 -4.72 -19.17
CA LEU A 115 -9.05 -3.61 -20.09
C LEU A 115 -10.10 -3.43 -21.16
N ASP A 116 -10.65 -4.51 -21.71
CA ASP A 116 -11.66 -4.48 -22.77
C ASP A 116 -12.94 -3.75 -22.34
N ASP A 117 -13.31 -3.84 -21.05
CA ASP A 117 -14.49 -3.15 -20.54
C ASP A 117 -14.26 -1.64 -20.46
N ILE A 118 -13.06 -1.21 -20.05
CA ILE A 118 -12.68 0.22 -20.02
C ILE A 118 -12.56 0.75 -21.45
N LEU A 119 -12.02 -0.02 -22.39
CA LEU A 119 -11.96 0.36 -23.80
C LEU A 119 -13.35 0.62 -24.36
N LYS A 120 -14.32 -0.26 -24.08
CA LYS A 120 -15.74 -0.08 -24.51
C LYS A 120 -16.35 1.18 -23.88
N GLN A 121 -16.14 1.42 -22.58
CA GLN A 121 -16.66 2.61 -21.88
C GLN A 121 -16.19 3.92 -22.53
N HIS A 122 -15.00 3.93 -23.11
CA HIS A 122 -14.40 5.11 -23.75
C HIS A 122 -14.49 5.08 -25.29
N ASN A 123 -15.28 4.18 -25.89
CA ASN A 123 -15.41 3.97 -27.35
C ASN A 123 -14.06 3.75 -28.04
N ALA A 124 -13.11 3.13 -27.35
CA ALA A 124 -11.75 2.87 -27.83
C ALA A 124 -11.52 1.41 -28.24
N ASP A 125 -12.53 0.55 -28.13
CA ASP A 125 -12.46 -0.89 -28.42
C ASP A 125 -12.17 -1.22 -29.89
N LYS A 126 -12.48 -0.29 -30.81
CA LYS A 126 -12.23 -0.42 -32.25
C LYS A 126 -10.93 0.24 -32.72
N ILE A 127 -10.22 0.91 -31.80
CA ILE A 127 -8.97 1.58 -32.15
C ILE A 127 -7.89 0.52 -32.38
N GLN A 128 -7.20 0.57 -33.49
CA GLN A 128 -6.01 -0.21 -33.80
C GLN A 128 -4.82 0.71 -34.00
N ILE A 129 -3.69 0.35 -33.45
CA ILE A 129 -2.44 1.12 -33.51
C ILE A 129 -1.45 0.32 -34.35
N GLU A 130 -1.17 0.80 -35.57
CA GLU A 130 -0.26 0.09 -36.47
C GLU A 130 1.21 0.30 -36.17
N LYS A 131 1.60 1.46 -35.63
CA LYS A 131 3.01 1.86 -35.36
C LYS A 131 3.21 2.38 -33.95
N ASN A 132 4.38 2.11 -33.39
CA ASN A 132 4.76 2.54 -32.04
C ASN A 132 4.85 4.06 -31.86
N ASP A 133 5.11 4.82 -32.92
CA ASP A 133 5.33 6.26 -32.88
C ASP A 133 4.09 7.06 -33.36
N ALA A 134 2.95 6.39 -33.56
CA ALA A 134 1.70 7.07 -33.88
C ALA A 134 1.25 7.95 -32.68
N PRO A 135 0.69 9.14 -32.95
CA PRO A 135 0.07 9.94 -31.91
C PRO A 135 -0.98 9.12 -31.14
N ILE A 136 -0.98 9.21 -29.84
CA ILE A 136 -1.95 8.49 -29.00
C ILE A 136 -3.28 9.23 -29.09
N PRO A 137 -4.38 8.59 -29.58
CA PRO A 137 -5.70 9.20 -29.61
C PRO A 137 -6.15 9.64 -28.21
N ALA A 138 -6.98 10.68 -28.12
CA ALA A 138 -7.48 11.20 -26.85
C ALA A 138 -8.27 10.13 -26.08
N GLU A 139 -9.02 9.31 -26.79
CA GLU A 139 -9.79 8.18 -26.23
C GLU A 139 -8.87 7.19 -25.50
N VAL A 140 -7.71 6.87 -26.07
CA VAL A 140 -6.72 5.97 -25.44
C VAL A 140 -6.11 6.62 -24.18
N SER A 141 -5.88 7.93 -24.21
CA SER A 141 -5.42 8.65 -23.01
C SER A 141 -6.46 8.62 -21.89
N ASN A 142 -7.75 8.72 -22.22
CA ASN A 142 -8.85 8.59 -21.27
C ASN A 142 -8.92 7.16 -20.70
N VAL A 143 -8.75 6.13 -21.53
CA VAL A 143 -8.66 4.72 -21.09
C VAL A 143 -7.53 4.53 -20.08
N VAL A 144 -6.34 5.06 -20.36
CA VAL A 144 -5.19 4.96 -19.44
C VAL A 144 -5.48 5.64 -18.10
N SER A 145 -6.04 6.85 -18.13
CA SER A 145 -6.35 7.59 -16.91
C SER A 145 -7.46 6.92 -16.10
N SER A 146 -8.51 6.45 -16.75
CA SER A 146 -9.61 5.70 -16.11
C SER A 146 -9.11 4.40 -15.51
N SER A 147 -8.34 3.60 -16.26
CA SER A 147 -7.73 2.36 -15.77
C SER A 147 -6.86 2.62 -14.54
N ALA A 148 -6.03 3.66 -14.55
CA ALA A 148 -5.16 4.01 -13.45
C ALA A 148 -5.96 4.33 -12.17
N ASN A 149 -7.04 5.10 -12.29
CA ASN A 149 -7.89 5.46 -11.16
C ASN A 149 -8.61 4.24 -10.58
N VAL A 150 -9.20 3.40 -11.43
CA VAL A 150 -9.88 2.17 -11.00
C VAL A 150 -8.90 1.20 -10.31
N ILE A 151 -7.68 1.03 -10.86
CA ILE A 151 -6.66 0.19 -10.25
C ILE A 151 -6.28 0.71 -8.85
N LEU A 152 -6.03 2.02 -8.70
CA LEU A 152 -5.67 2.62 -7.42
C LEU A 152 -6.82 2.51 -6.39
N GLU A 153 -8.05 2.73 -6.83
CA GLU A 153 -9.23 2.57 -5.99
C GLU A 153 -9.34 1.12 -5.50
N ASN A 154 -9.17 0.14 -6.38
CA ASN A 154 -9.24 -1.28 -6.03
C ASN A 154 -8.06 -1.72 -5.13
N ILE A 155 -6.88 -1.09 -5.23
CA ILE A 155 -5.80 -1.29 -4.26
C ILE A 155 -6.22 -0.78 -2.87
N ASN A 156 -6.84 0.40 -2.78
CA ASN A 156 -7.32 0.93 -1.50
C ASN A 156 -8.44 0.06 -0.90
N ARG A 157 -9.36 -0.45 -1.72
CA ARG A 157 -10.43 -1.34 -1.28
C ARG A 157 -9.90 -2.66 -0.71
N ALA A 158 -8.77 -3.13 -1.25
CA ALA A 158 -8.10 -4.34 -0.78
C ALA A 158 -7.19 -4.11 0.46
N VAL A 159 -7.33 -3.00 1.16
CA VAL A 159 -6.54 -2.69 2.35
C VAL A 159 -6.63 -3.78 3.42
N VAL A 160 -5.51 -4.01 4.12
CA VAL A 160 -5.47 -4.88 5.30
C VAL A 160 -5.29 -4.02 6.55
N ILE A 161 -6.32 -4.01 7.39
CA ILE A 161 -6.31 -3.36 8.70
C ILE A 161 -5.62 -4.32 9.68
N ASN A 162 -4.30 -4.21 9.75
CA ASN A 162 -3.45 -5.06 10.57
C ASN A 162 -3.27 -4.52 12.00
N PRO A 163 -2.72 -5.32 12.95
CA PRO A 163 -2.56 -4.92 14.34
C PRO A 163 -1.75 -3.63 14.52
N VAL A 164 -0.68 -3.46 13.73
CA VAL A 164 0.21 -2.30 13.84
C VAL A 164 -0.48 -1.02 13.37
N SER A 165 -1.26 -1.10 12.30
CA SER A 165 -2.00 0.04 11.77
C SER A 165 -3.11 0.52 12.71
N LEU A 166 -3.86 -0.41 13.34
CA LEU A 166 -4.86 -0.06 14.37
C LEU A 166 -4.21 0.57 15.60
N LEU A 167 -3.14 -0.03 16.11
CA LEU A 167 -2.39 0.51 17.25
C LEU A 167 -1.88 1.92 16.95
N SER A 168 -1.37 2.13 15.74
CA SER A 168 -0.90 3.44 15.28
C SER A 168 -2.03 4.46 15.19
N LEU A 169 -3.21 4.06 14.71
CA LEU A 169 -4.38 4.92 14.61
C LEU A 169 -4.79 5.48 15.98
N ILE A 170 -4.86 4.60 16.98
CA ILE A 170 -5.31 4.96 18.34
C ILE A 170 -4.24 5.78 19.05
N LEU A 171 -3.01 5.30 19.17
CA LEU A 171 -2.01 5.97 20.00
C LEU A 171 -1.58 7.32 19.42
N LEU A 172 -1.53 7.49 18.10
CA LEU A 172 -1.20 8.79 17.50
C LEU A 172 -2.33 9.82 17.66
N ALA A 173 -3.55 9.39 17.96
CA ALA A 173 -4.67 10.28 18.23
C ALA A 173 -4.73 10.73 19.71
N THR A 174 -3.96 10.09 20.61
CA THR A 174 -3.98 10.39 22.04
C THR A 174 -2.94 11.45 22.44
N PRO A 175 -3.22 12.27 23.48
CA PRO A 175 -2.24 13.21 24.02
C PRO A 175 -0.94 12.49 24.44
N LYS A 176 0.20 13.07 24.08
CA LYS A 176 1.53 12.50 24.38
C LYS A 176 1.73 11.07 23.87
N HIS A 177 0.86 10.58 22.99
CA HIS A 177 0.90 9.21 22.44
C HIS A 177 0.90 8.12 23.52
N THR A 178 0.11 8.34 24.57
CA THR A 178 -0.01 7.44 25.71
C THR A 178 -1.47 7.18 26.04
N LEU A 179 -1.77 5.97 26.53
CA LEU A 179 -3.10 5.58 26.93
C LEU A 179 -3.02 4.49 28.00
N ASP A 180 -3.97 4.49 28.94
CA ASP A 180 -4.17 3.37 29.87
C ASP A 180 -4.36 2.06 29.09
N GLU A 181 -3.77 0.96 29.57
CA GLU A 181 -3.73 -0.32 28.83
C GLU A 181 -5.13 -0.89 28.61
N GLU A 182 -6.01 -0.86 29.61
CA GLU A 182 -7.36 -1.39 29.51
C GLU A 182 -8.23 -0.53 28.58
N ILE A 183 -8.06 0.80 28.63
CA ILE A 183 -8.74 1.73 27.69
C ILE A 183 -8.21 1.51 26.29
N CYS A 184 -6.90 1.36 26.10
CA CYS A 184 -6.28 1.07 24.81
C CYS A 184 -6.84 -0.24 24.20
N ALA A 185 -6.89 -1.30 25.00
CA ALA A 185 -7.43 -2.59 24.54
C ALA A 185 -8.89 -2.47 24.12
N LYS A 186 -9.72 -1.79 24.90
CA LYS A 186 -11.15 -1.55 24.55
C LYS A 186 -11.30 -0.74 23.27
N GLN A 187 -10.50 0.32 23.08
CA GLN A 187 -10.56 1.11 21.85
C GLN A 187 -10.12 0.29 20.65
N LEU A 188 -9.07 -0.54 20.78
CA LEU A 188 -8.64 -1.44 19.71
C LEU A 188 -9.75 -2.42 19.31
N ASP A 189 -10.46 -3.01 20.28
CA ASP A 189 -11.58 -3.89 20.01
C ASP A 189 -12.72 -3.14 19.30
N ILE A 190 -13.10 -1.93 19.77
CA ILE A 190 -14.14 -1.11 19.15
C ILE A 190 -13.80 -0.79 17.68
N TYR A 191 -12.58 -0.31 17.40
CA TYR A 191 -12.18 0.03 16.03
C TYR A 191 -12.08 -1.20 15.11
N ARG A 192 -11.59 -2.35 15.65
CA ARG A 192 -11.61 -3.62 14.93
C ARG A 192 -13.03 -4.06 14.59
N ASP A 193 -13.91 -4.03 15.58
CA ASP A 193 -15.31 -4.47 15.41
C ASP A 193 -16.07 -3.54 14.46
N LEU A 194 -15.84 -2.23 14.54
CA LEU A 194 -16.38 -1.27 13.58
C LEU A 194 -15.93 -1.60 12.15
N ALA A 195 -14.64 -1.79 11.94
CA ALA A 195 -14.10 -2.14 10.62
C ALA A 195 -14.58 -3.51 10.12
N THR A 196 -14.91 -4.44 11.03
CA THR A 196 -15.44 -5.77 10.69
C THR A 196 -16.93 -5.71 10.35
N GLN A 197 -17.72 -4.93 11.09
CA GLN A 197 -19.17 -4.81 10.89
C GLN A 197 -19.52 -3.88 9.73
N GLN A 198 -18.69 -2.87 9.50
CA GLN A 198 -18.84 -1.90 8.41
C GLN A 198 -17.51 -1.77 7.64
N PRO A 199 -17.12 -2.81 6.91
CA PRO A 199 -15.88 -2.77 6.15
C PRO A 199 -15.94 -1.69 5.07
N TYR A 200 -14.81 -1.07 4.78
CA TYR A 200 -14.68 -0.09 3.70
C TYR A 200 -15.06 -0.69 2.34
N ASP A 201 -14.74 -1.96 2.14
CA ASP A 201 -15.10 -2.76 0.98
C ASP A 201 -15.16 -4.24 1.39
N GLU A 202 -15.85 -5.08 0.62
CA GLU A 202 -15.92 -6.53 0.87
C GLU A 202 -14.55 -7.23 0.83
N ARG A 203 -13.57 -6.63 0.15
CA ARG A 203 -12.19 -7.10 0.05
C ARG A 203 -11.29 -6.59 1.15
N THR A 204 -11.76 -5.66 1.97
CA THR A 204 -11.02 -5.17 3.12
C THR A 204 -10.84 -6.29 4.15
N GLN A 205 -9.61 -6.55 4.54
CA GLN A 205 -9.31 -7.54 5.57
C GLN A 205 -9.04 -6.84 6.90
N VAL A 206 -9.54 -7.44 7.99
CA VAL A 206 -9.36 -6.92 9.36
C VAL A 206 -8.70 -7.99 10.21
N THR A 207 -7.75 -7.60 11.06
CA THR A 207 -7.12 -8.52 12.01
C THR A 207 -8.15 -9.16 12.95
N SER A 208 -7.97 -10.44 13.25
CA SER A 208 -8.80 -11.18 14.22
C SER A 208 -8.30 -11.06 15.67
N LEU A 209 -7.14 -10.41 15.90
CA LEU A 209 -6.58 -10.28 17.22
C LEU A 209 -7.44 -9.36 18.10
N SER A 210 -7.61 -9.73 19.37
CA SER A 210 -8.22 -8.87 20.39
C SER A 210 -7.32 -7.67 20.73
N GLY A 211 -7.88 -6.63 21.33
CA GLY A 211 -7.14 -5.44 21.74
C GLY A 211 -5.93 -5.77 22.62
N LYS A 212 -6.08 -6.73 23.57
CA LYS A 212 -4.97 -7.20 24.42
C LYS A 212 -3.88 -7.92 23.62
N GLU A 213 -4.26 -8.75 22.65
CA GLU A 213 -3.31 -9.43 21.78
C GLU A 213 -2.59 -8.44 20.83
N ILE A 214 -3.28 -7.41 20.35
CA ILE A 214 -2.68 -6.32 19.54
C ILE A 214 -1.63 -5.58 20.35
N ILE A 215 -1.91 -5.24 21.64
CA ILE A 215 -0.94 -4.61 22.54
C ILE A 215 0.26 -5.53 22.75
N ALA A 216 0.03 -6.80 23.09
CA ALA A 216 1.12 -7.78 23.27
C ALA A 216 1.98 -7.91 22.01
N TYR A 217 1.36 -7.87 20.83
CA TYR A 217 2.05 -7.92 19.57
C TYR A 217 2.89 -6.65 19.31
N GLY A 218 2.36 -5.46 19.60
CA GLY A 218 3.09 -4.19 19.50
C GLY A 218 4.30 -4.12 20.41
N LEU A 219 4.19 -4.62 21.64
CA LEU A 219 5.30 -4.78 22.62
C LEU A 219 6.37 -5.73 22.06
N LYS A 220 5.97 -6.89 21.53
CA LYS A 220 6.88 -7.86 20.89
C LYS A 220 7.65 -7.24 19.73
N LEU A 221 7.01 -6.41 18.91
CA LEU A 221 7.64 -5.70 17.80
C LEU A 221 8.47 -4.48 18.23
N LYS A 222 8.47 -4.13 19.54
CA LYS A 222 9.15 -2.94 20.08
C LYS A 222 8.68 -1.64 19.39
N LEU A 223 7.42 -1.53 19.11
CA LEU A 223 6.78 -0.32 18.57
C LEU A 223 6.21 0.55 19.69
N ILE A 224 5.86 -0.09 20.79
CA ILE A 224 5.30 0.50 21.99
C ILE A 224 6.02 -0.05 23.22
N LYS A 225 5.92 0.67 24.33
CA LYS A 225 6.39 0.25 25.66
C LYS A 225 5.27 0.31 26.66
N ARG A 226 5.37 -0.53 27.68
CA ARG A 226 4.49 -0.51 28.86
C ARG A 226 5.21 0.23 29.97
N VAL A 227 4.55 1.20 30.54
CA VAL A 227 5.02 1.97 31.70
C VAL A 227 4.14 1.60 32.89
N GLN A 228 4.72 0.98 33.89
CA GLN A 228 4.01 0.63 35.12
C GLN A 228 3.60 1.89 35.89
N HIS A 229 2.34 1.94 36.32
CA HIS A 229 1.80 3.03 37.08
C HIS A 229 0.86 2.49 38.16
N VAL A 230 0.79 3.18 39.32
CA VAL A 230 0.00 2.75 40.50
C VAL A 230 -1.48 2.61 40.22
N LEU A 231 -2.01 3.41 39.25
CA LEU A 231 -3.45 3.43 38.87
C LEU A 231 -3.74 2.55 37.65
N GLY A 232 -2.78 1.78 37.17
CA GLY A 232 -2.90 0.95 35.97
C GLY A 232 -1.77 1.19 34.98
N ASP A 233 -1.38 0.15 34.23
CA ASP A 233 -0.28 0.24 33.28
C ASP A 233 -0.64 1.14 32.10
N ILE A 234 0.34 1.90 31.62
CA ILE A 234 0.18 2.84 30.50
C ILE A 234 0.94 2.29 29.30
N ILE A 235 0.27 2.27 28.17
CA ILE A 235 0.88 1.98 26.87
C ILE A 235 1.34 3.31 26.24
N ALA A 236 2.60 3.37 25.85
CA ALA A 236 3.20 4.52 25.19
C ALA A 236 3.90 4.11 23.89
N ILE A 237 3.96 5.01 22.92
CA ILE A 237 4.80 4.80 21.74
C ILE A 237 6.26 4.77 22.18
N GLU A 238 7.05 3.81 21.66
CA GLU A 238 8.48 3.74 21.88
C GLU A 238 9.18 4.97 21.28
N ASP A 239 10.25 5.41 21.92
CA ASP A 239 10.96 6.62 21.52
C ASP A 239 11.37 6.55 20.03
N ASN A 240 11.18 7.65 19.31
CA ASN A 240 11.44 7.77 17.88
C ASN A 240 10.57 6.92 16.94
N GLN A 241 9.55 6.20 17.44
CA GLN A 241 8.66 5.39 16.59
C GLN A 241 7.44 6.18 16.06
N ALA A 242 7.09 7.32 16.62
CA ALA A 242 5.89 8.07 16.24
C ALA A 242 5.84 8.43 14.74
N VAL A 243 6.98 8.81 14.16
CA VAL A 243 7.08 9.12 12.72
C VAL A 243 6.82 7.87 11.90
N LEU A 244 7.38 6.73 12.29
CA LEU A 244 7.17 5.45 11.61
C LEU A 244 5.72 4.98 11.74
N LEU A 245 5.13 5.11 12.91
CA LEU A 245 3.73 4.74 13.15
C LEU A 245 2.76 5.60 12.34
N THR A 246 3.12 6.86 12.02
CA THR A 246 2.34 7.71 11.12
C THR A 246 2.17 7.07 9.73
N TYR A 247 3.19 6.38 9.22
CA TYR A 247 3.09 5.62 7.98
C TYR A 247 2.01 4.53 8.06
N PHE A 248 2.03 3.72 9.11
CA PHE A 248 1.06 2.62 9.27
C PHE A 248 -0.37 3.12 9.50
N ARG A 249 -0.54 4.20 10.28
CA ARG A 249 -1.85 4.86 10.43
C ARG A 249 -2.40 5.32 9.08
N ASN A 250 -1.58 5.98 8.28
CA ASN A 250 -2.01 6.55 7.01
C ASN A 250 -2.42 5.49 5.98
N ASN A 251 -1.89 4.27 6.07
CA ASN A 251 -2.29 3.16 5.21
C ASN A 251 -3.78 2.79 5.35
N ILE A 252 -4.36 2.96 6.54
CA ILE A 252 -5.74 2.54 6.83
C ILE A 252 -6.70 3.71 7.04
N LEU A 253 -6.20 4.96 7.06
CA LEU A 253 -7.00 6.12 7.44
C LEU A 253 -8.26 6.29 6.58
N HIS A 254 -8.15 6.01 5.27
CA HIS A 254 -9.28 6.10 4.33
C HIS A 254 -10.43 5.15 4.69
N ALA A 255 -10.14 4.00 5.30
CA ALA A 255 -11.16 3.04 5.71
C ALA A 255 -12.02 3.51 6.90
N PHE A 256 -11.56 4.53 7.64
CA PHE A 256 -12.25 5.06 8.80
C PHE A 256 -12.88 6.45 8.58
N VAL A 257 -12.71 7.05 7.40
CA VAL A 257 -13.26 8.40 7.13
C VAL A 257 -14.78 8.40 7.20
N LEU A 258 -15.46 7.49 6.49
CA LEU A 258 -16.93 7.44 6.49
C LEU A 258 -17.50 7.08 7.88
N PRO A 259 -17.01 6.05 8.58
CA PRO A 259 -17.47 5.74 9.94
C PRO A 259 -17.25 6.87 10.95
N SER A 260 -16.29 7.76 10.72
CA SER A 260 -16.01 8.89 11.61
C SER A 260 -16.96 10.09 11.42
N LEU A 261 -17.79 10.07 10.37
CA LEU A 261 -18.74 11.15 10.06
C LEU A 261 -20.15 10.85 10.57
N VAL A 262 -20.39 9.67 11.10
CA VAL A 262 -21.64 9.22 11.71
C VAL A 262 -21.54 9.26 13.22
#